data_6a1942708ebd8755a68ceb28a3953778
#
_entry.id   6a1942708ebd8755a68ceb28a3953778
#
_cell.length_a   1.000
_cell.length_b   1.000
_cell.length_c   1.000
_cell.angle_alpha   90.00
_cell.angle_beta   90.00
_cell.angle_gamma   90.00
#
_symmetry.space_group_name_H-M   'P 1'
#
loop_
_entity.id
_entity.type
_entity.pdbx_description
1 polymer ?
#
loop_
_entity_poly.entity_id
_entity_poly.type
_entity_poly.pdbx_seq_one_letter_code
_entity_poly.pdbx_strand_id
1 'polypeptide(L)'
;ATDPEPLRPLASALREALGPAIHSLWWNGNPAVTNVILGPHWHRWQGPEAVCETIGGAAVFFPPGAFGQANLPLADRLVEQVHAWVPPGVALAELYAGCGAIGLGLLPRVATAIFNEAAPAALHGLALGLAAAGPVLAAKAQVIPGSAAELAGPACAVDVVIADPPRRGLDPQLLATLALGPPRRLVLVSCNLDAFHREATVLRAGGRLRLTALAAFALFPHTEHVEVLGCFDATAA
;
A
#
# COMPACT_ATOMS: atom_id res chain seq x y z
N ALA A 1 6.20 17.52 22.94
CA ALA A 1 5.77 16.84 24.17
C ALA A 1 5.78 15.33 23.92
N THR A 2 6.11 14.57 24.96
CA THR A 2 6.13 13.09 24.95
C THR A 2 5.08 12.49 25.88
N ASP A 3 4.40 13.34 26.65
CA ASP A 3 3.40 12.96 27.63
C ASP A 3 2.03 13.56 27.24
N PRO A 4 0.98 12.73 27.05
CA PRO A 4 -0.37 13.17 26.74
C PRO A 4 -1.17 13.69 27.97
N GLU A 5 -0.77 13.34 29.20
CA GLU A 5 -1.55 13.61 30.43
C GLU A 5 -1.95 15.07 30.64
N PRO A 6 -1.12 16.09 30.37
CA PRO A 6 -1.53 17.49 30.49
C PRO A 6 -2.71 17.89 29.59
N LEU A 7 -2.97 17.13 28.52
CA LEU A 7 -4.07 17.37 27.57
C LEU A 7 -5.32 16.51 27.84
N ARG A 8 -5.33 15.69 28.90
CA ARG A 8 -6.49 14.88 29.29
C ARG A 8 -7.76 15.71 29.52
N PRO A 9 -7.73 16.90 30.16
CA PRO A 9 -8.93 17.73 30.29
C PRO A 9 -9.51 18.18 28.96
N LEU A 10 -8.65 18.53 27.98
CA LEU A 10 -9.08 18.85 26.61
C LEU A 10 -9.71 17.65 25.92
N ALA A 11 -9.11 16.46 26.04
CA ALA A 11 -9.67 15.24 25.49
C ALA A 11 -11.06 14.94 26.06
N SER A 12 -11.26 15.14 27.37
CA SER A 12 -12.56 14.96 28.02
C SER A 12 -13.59 15.98 27.52
N ALA A 13 -13.23 17.25 27.38
CA ALA A 13 -14.11 18.29 26.85
C ALA A 13 -14.51 18.02 25.38
N LEU A 14 -13.57 17.57 24.55
CA LEU A 14 -13.86 17.19 23.17
C LEU A 14 -14.84 16.00 23.10
N ARG A 15 -14.67 14.99 23.95
CA ARG A 15 -15.59 13.85 24.05
C ARG A 15 -17.00 14.29 24.42
N GLU A 16 -17.12 15.17 25.40
CA GLU A 16 -18.42 15.70 25.86
C GLU A 16 -19.08 16.54 24.76
N ALA A 17 -18.33 17.43 24.10
CA ALA A 17 -18.86 18.34 23.11
C ALA A 17 -19.27 17.65 21.80
N LEU A 18 -18.51 16.65 21.34
CA LEU A 18 -18.70 16.00 20.05
C LEU A 18 -19.45 14.66 20.16
N GLY A 19 -19.43 14.03 21.32
CA GLY A 19 -20.18 12.80 21.62
C GLY A 19 -19.99 11.72 20.54
N PRO A 20 -21.09 11.19 19.96
CA PRO A 20 -21.05 10.10 18.97
C PRO A 20 -20.49 10.52 17.62
N ALA A 21 -20.26 11.80 17.36
CA ALA A 21 -19.63 12.26 16.12
C ALA A 21 -18.11 11.95 16.07
N ILE A 22 -17.51 11.63 17.22
CA ILE A 22 -16.09 11.23 17.27
C ILE A 22 -15.99 9.74 16.99
N HIS A 23 -15.33 9.38 15.88
CA HIS A 23 -14.93 8.01 15.59
C HIS A 23 -13.82 7.54 16.56
N SER A 24 -12.74 8.29 16.65
CA SER A 24 -11.63 8.03 17.57
C SER A 24 -10.90 9.32 17.95
N LEU A 25 -10.27 9.33 19.11
CA LEU A 25 -9.52 10.46 19.62
C LEU A 25 -8.10 10.03 19.97
N TRP A 26 -7.14 10.68 19.34
CA TRP A 26 -5.73 10.36 19.46
C TRP A 26 -4.92 11.61 19.81
N TRP A 27 -3.86 11.40 20.54
CA TRP A 27 -2.79 12.37 20.71
C TRP A 27 -1.55 11.89 19.96
N ASN A 28 -0.88 12.82 19.29
CA ASN A 28 0.42 12.57 18.68
C ASN A 28 1.44 13.55 19.22
N GLY A 29 2.53 13.04 19.78
CA GLY A 29 3.65 13.81 20.32
C GLY A 29 4.82 13.84 19.36
N ASN A 30 5.17 15.05 18.91
CA ASN A 30 6.37 15.30 18.14
C ASN A 30 7.34 16.17 18.93
N PRO A 31 8.36 15.61 19.59
CA PRO A 31 9.36 16.38 20.34
C PRO A 31 10.44 16.98 19.44
N ALA A 32 10.57 16.53 18.19
CA ALA A 32 11.63 16.96 17.30
C ALA A 32 11.30 18.29 16.60
N VAL A 33 12.32 19.13 16.43
CA VAL A 33 12.22 20.37 15.62
C VAL A 33 12.53 19.99 14.17
N THR A 34 11.51 19.52 13.45
CA THR A 34 11.62 19.08 12.05
C THR A 34 10.38 19.50 11.26
N ASN A 35 10.42 19.38 9.95
CA ASN A 35 9.25 19.59 9.08
C ASN A 35 8.27 18.39 9.09
N VAL A 36 8.57 17.33 9.85
CA VAL A 36 7.67 16.18 10.01
C VAL A 36 6.55 16.58 10.97
N ILE A 37 5.31 16.51 10.52
CA ILE A 37 4.13 16.93 11.30
C ILE A 37 3.85 15.91 12.41
N LEU A 38 3.84 14.62 12.08
CA LEU A 38 3.52 13.55 13.02
C LEU A 38 4.79 12.99 13.65
N GLY A 39 4.84 13.00 14.99
CA GLY A 39 5.95 12.42 15.73
C GLY A 39 5.77 10.94 16.06
N PRO A 40 6.75 10.34 16.73
CA PRO A 40 6.75 8.89 17.00
C PRO A 40 5.84 8.46 18.16
N HIS A 41 5.35 9.41 18.97
CA HIS A 41 4.57 9.10 20.16
C HIS A 41 3.07 9.16 19.86
N TRP A 42 2.37 8.05 20.06
CA TRP A 42 0.94 7.95 19.86
C TRP A 42 0.24 7.47 21.11
N HIS A 43 -0.87 8.10 21.46
CA HIS A 43 -1.73 7.69 22.55
C HIS A 43 -3.20 7.78 22.13
N ARG A 44 -3.91 6.67 22.25
CA ARG A 44 -5.34 6.59 21.99
C ARG A 44 -6.14 6.83 23.26
N TRP A 45 -6.93 7.88 23.30
CA TRP A 45 -7.84 8.13 24.41
C TRP A 45 -9.17 7.42 24.26
N GLN A 46 -9.65 7.25 23.01
CA GLN A 46 -10.98 6.70 22.75
C GLN A 46 -11.12 6.18 21.34
N GLY A 47 -12.10 5.27 21.16
CA GLY A 47 -12.58 4.79 19.87
C GLY A 47 -11.74 3.68 19.26
N PRO A 48 -12.04 3.27 18.03
CA PRO A 48 -11.29 2.26 17.30
C PRO A 48 -9.82 2.68 17.04
N GLU A 49 -8.98 1.70 16.84
CA GLU A 49 -7.54 1.92 16.58
C GLU A 49 -7.22 2.29 15.14
N ALA A 50 -8.17 2.11 14.22
CA ALA A 50 -8.03 2.43 12.82
C ALA A 50 -9.38 2.84 12.20
N VAL A 51 -9.35 3.62 11.14
CA VAL A 51 -10.48 3.80 10.25
C VAL A 51 -10.53 2.57 9.34
N CYS A 52 -11.71 2.01 9.13
CA CYS A 52 -11.93 0.88 8.24
C CYS A 52 -12.70 1.33 7.00
N GLU A 53 -12.17 1.03 5.82
CA GLU A 53 -12.79 1.28 4.53
C GLU A 53 -12.89 -0.03 3.74
N THR A 54 -13.84 -0.09 2.80
CA THR A 54 -13.91 -1.21 1.86
C THR A 54 -13.25 -0.81 0.56
N ILE A 55 -12.16 -1.50 0.19
CA ILE A 55 -11.41 -1.25 -1.04
C ILE A 55 -11.12 -2.59 -1.72
N GLY A 56 -11.41 -2.70 -3.02
CA GLY A 56 -11.22 -3.95 -3.78
C GLY A 56 -11.99 -5.14 -3.19
N GLY A 57 -13.10 -4.87 -2.50
CA GLY A 57 -13.92 -5.88 -1.84
C GLY A 57 -13.36 -6.40 -0.50
N ALA A 58 -12.28 -5.82 0.03
CA ALA A 58 -11.70 -6.17 1.33
C ALA A 58 -11.85 -5.05 2.35
N ALA A 59 -11.90 -5.40 3.64
CA ALA A 59 -11.79 -4.45 4.73
C ALA A 59 -10.33 -4.03 4.90
N VAL A 60 -10.04 -2.76 4.69
CA VAL A 60 -8.73 -2.15 4.81
C VAL A 60 -8.72 -1.19 5.99
N PHE A 61 -7.75 -1.33 6.87
CA PHE A 61 -7.67 -0.57 8.10
C PHE A 61 -6.52 0.44 8.03
N PHE A 62 -6.83 1.69 8.36
CA PHE A 62 -5.89 2.82 8.36
C PHE A 62 -5.68 3.32 9.80
N PRO A 63 -4.67 2.82 10.52
CA PRO A 63 -4.25 3.39 11.80
C PRO A 63 -3.72 4.80 11.60
N PRO A 64 -3.70 5.64 12.66
CA PRO A 64 -3.04 6.94 12.60
C PRO A 64 -1.59 6.84 12.15
N GLY A 65 -1.21 7.69 11.20
CA GLY A 65 0.11 7.69 10.58
C GLY A 65 0.28 6.75 9.38
N ALA A 66 -0.68 5.87 9.12
CA ALA A 66 -0.70 5.10 7.87
C ALA A 66 -1.23 5.97 6.72
N PHE A 67 -0.71 5.72 5.52
CA PHE A 67 -1.20 6.37 4.30
C PHE A 67 -2.48 5.70 3.80
N GLY A 68 -3.42 6.49 3.31
CA GLY A 68 -4.60 6.06 2.56
C GLY A 68 -4.99 7.09 1.51
N GLN A 69 -5.55 6.64 0.40
CA GLN A 69 -6.04 7.51 -0.67
C GLN A 69 -7.28 8.28 -0.21
N ALA A 70 -7.29 9.61 -0.42
CA ALA A 70 -8.40 10.45 0.01
C ALA A 70 -9.65 10.32 -0.89
N ASN A 71 -9.46 10.01 -2.17
CA ASN A 71 -10.54 9.80 -3.13
C ASN A 71 -10.89 8.31 -3.19
N LEU A 72 -11.63 7.82 -2.18
CA LEU A 72 -11.94 6.39 -2.04
C LEU A 72 -12.65 5.79 -3.26
N PRO A 73 -13.68 6.43 -3.87
CA PRO A 73 -14.34 5.84 -5.04
C PRO A 73 -13.41 5.64 -6.24
N LEU A 74 -12.46 6.56 -6.45
CA LEU A 74 -11.52 6.44 -7.56
C LEU A 74 -10.35 5.50 -7.22
N ALA A 75 -9.94 5.45 -5.96
CA ALA A 75 -8.97 4.47 -5.45
C ALA A 75 -9.50 3.04 -5.60
N ASP A 76 -10.78 2.80 -5.29
CA ASP A 76 -11.42 1.51 -5.47
C ASP A 76 -11.39 1.07 -6.95
N ARG A 77 -11.75 1.97 -7.88
CA ARG A 77 -11.65 1.70 -9.33
C ARG A 77 -10.23 1.43 -9.80
N LEU A 78 -9.23 2.10 -9.23
CA LEU A 78 -7.81 1.82 -9.50
C LEU A 78 -7.48 0.39 -9.06
N VAL A 79 -7.88 0.02 -7.85
CA VAL A 79 -7.66 -1.33 -7.30
C VAL A 79 -8.39 -2.38 -8.13
N GLU A 80 -9.62 -2.15 -8.54
CA GLU A 80 -10.35 -3.03 -9.47
C GLU A 80 -9.60 -3.23 -10.79
N GLN A 81 -8.99 -2.17 -11.34
CA GLN A 81 -8.19 -2.27 -12.55
C GLN A 81 -6.94 -3.14 -12.34
N VAL A 82 -6.25 -2.99 -11.21
CA VAL A 82 -5.12 -3.88 -10.85
C VAL A 82 -5.60 -5.31 -10.70
N HIS A 83 -6.72 -5.53 -10.01
CA HIS A 83 -7.32 -6.86 -9.84
C HIS A 83 -7.67 -7.54 -11.17
N ALA A 84 -8.16 -6.77 -12.15
CA ALA A 84 -8.48 -7.27 -13.48
C ALA A 84 -7.23 -7.78 -14.23
N TRP A 85 -6.06 -7.26 -13.91
CA TRP A 85 -4.79 -7.71 -14.51
C TRP A 85 -4.14 -8.88 -13.77
N VAL A 86 -4.63 -9.29 -12.60
CA VAL A 86 -4.10 -10.43 -11.84
C VAL A 86 -4.91 -11.70 -12.16
N PRO A 87 -4.32 -12.72 -12.80
CA PRO A 87 -4.99 -13.99 -13.04
C PRO A 87 -5.33 -14.72 -11.73
N PRO A 88 -6.37 -15.57 -11.72
CA PRO A 88 -6.64 -16.41 -10.57
C PRO A 88 -5.59 -17.53 -10.40
N GLY A 89 -5.44 -18.02 -9.17
CA GLY A 89 -4.61 -19.18 -8.85
C GLY A 89 -3.10 -18.94 -8.88
N VAL A 90 -2.65 -17.69 -9.04
CA VAL A 90 -1.22 -17.33 -9.10
C VAL A 90 -0.62 -17.15 -7.70
N ALA A 91 0.71 -17.29 -7.62
CA ALA A 91 1.50 -16.77 -6.51
C ALA A 91 1.76 -15.27 -6.74
N LEU A 92 1.45 -14.44 -5.74
CA LEU A 92 1.51 -12.99 -5.79
C LEU A 92 2.55 -12.44 -4.81
N ALA A 93 3.26 -11.38 -5.19
CA ALA A 93 3.95 -10.50 -4.25
C ALA A 93 3.46 -9.06 -4.43
N GLU A 94 3.05 -8.41 -3.35
CA GLU A 94 2.77 -6.98 -3.29
C GLU A 94 3.89 -6.30 -2.52
N LEU A 95 4.63 -5.46 -3.21
CA LEU A 95 5.73 -4.65 -2.67
C LEU A 95 5.21 -3.25 -2.37
N TYR A 96 5.69 -2.66 -1.26
CA TYR A 96 5.16 -1.40 -0.74
C TYR A 96 3.65 -1.49 -0.44
N ALA A 97 3.25 -2.59 0.19
CA ALA A 97 1.85 -2.98 0.33
C ALA A 97 0.99 -2.00 1.16
N GLY A 98 1.60 -1.10 1.92
CA GLY A 98 0.85 -0.21 2.79
C GLY A 98 -0.03 -0.98 3.75
N CYS A 99 -1.28 -0.56 3.88
CA CYS A 99 -2.30 -1.27 4.66
C CYS A 99 -2.91 -2.47 3.91
N GLY A 100 -2.39 -2.85 2.74
CA GLY A 100 -2.90 -3.95 1.94
C GLY A 100 -4.09 -3.58 1.05
N ALA A 101 -4.23 -2.30 0.68
CA ALA A 101 -5.38 -1.80 -0.06
C ALA A 101 -5.58 -2.50 -1.42
N ILE A 102 -4.50 -2.96 -2.05
CA ILE A 102 -4.58 -3.67 -3.33
C ILE A 102 -4.70 -5.18 -3.10
N GLY A 103 -3.79 -5.78 -2.34
CA GLY A 103 -3.64 -7.23 -2.30
C GLY A 103 -4.62 -7.97 -1.40
N LEU A 104 -5.18 -7.33 -0.35
CA LEU A 104 -6.15 -8.01 0.52
C LEU A 104 -7.38 -8.51 -0.25
N GLY A 105 -7.89 -7.72 -1.19
CA GLY A 105 -9.02 -8.10 -2.06
C GLY A 105 -8.69 -9.21 -3.06
N LEU A 106 -7.41 -9.51 -3.29
CA LEU A 106 -6.97 -10.59 -4.17
C LEU A 106 -6.87 -11.95 -3.45
N LEU A 107 -6.81 -12.00 -2.12
CA LEU A 107 -6.65 -13.24 -1.34
C LEU A 107 -7.64 -14.35 -1.71
N PRO A 108 -8.94 -14.08 -1.98
CA PRO A 108 -9.87 -15.13 -2.40
C PRO A 108 -9.47 -15.81 -3.73
N ARG A 109 -8.77 -15.07 -4.61
CA ARG A 109 -8.50 -15.49 -6.00
C ARG A 109 -7.11 -16.06 -6.25
N VAL A 110 -6.11 -15.68 -5.41
CA VAL A 110 -4.71 -16.12 -5.56
C VAL A 110 -4.43 -17.39 -4.77
N ALA A 111 -3.39 -18.11 -5.14
CA ALA A 111 -2.92 -19.28 -4.40
C ALA A 111 -2.23 -18.87 -3.11
N THR A 112 -1.27 -17.95 -3.21
CA THR A 112 -0.50 -17.37 -2.09
C THR A 112 -0.24 -15.90 -2.36
N ALA A 113 -0.01 -15.12 -1.28
CA ALA A 113 0.37 -13.71 -1.37
C ALA A 113 1.51 -13.39 -0.39
N ILE A 114 2.52 -12.67 -0.86
CA ILE A 114 3.56 -12.05 -0.04
C ILE A 114 3.23 -10.56 0.01
N PHE A 115 3.17 -9.99 1.22
CA PHE A 115 3.02 -8.56 1.44
C PHE A 115 4.30 -8.00 2.04
N ASN A 116 4.94 -7.05 1.36
CA ASN A 116 6.12 -6.36 1.88
C ASN A 116 5.80 -4.91 2.19
N GLU A 117 6.12 -4.49 3.39
CA GLU A 117 5.95 -3.12 3.86
C GLU A 117 6.98 -2.79 4.95
N ALA A 118 7.45 -1.54 5.00
CA ALA A 118 8.44 -1.10 5.98
C ALA A 118 7.82 -0.25 7.11
N ALA A 119 6.71 0.46 6.84
CA ALA A 119 6.13 1.40 7.79
C ALA A 119 5.32 0.68 8.89
N PRO A 120 5.66 0.86 10.19
CA PRO A 120 4.98 0.13 11.27
C PRO A 120 3.47 0.37 11.35
N ALA A 121 3.00 1.60 11.08
CA ALA A 121 1.58 1.91 11.08
C ALA A 121 0.83 1.17 9.96
N ALA A 122 1.43 1.08 8.77
CA ALA A 122 0.86 0.37 7.65
C ALA A 122 0.85 -1.16 7.90
N LEU A 123 1.93 -1.72 8.45
CA LEU A 123 1.99 -3.11 8.87
C LEU A 123 0.91 -3.46 9.91
N HIS A 124 0.62 -2.54 10.83
CA HIS A 124 -0.47 -2.71 11.79
C HIS A 124 -1.83 -2.74 11.08
N GLY A 125 -2.08 -1.83 10.14
CA GLY A 125 -3.30 -1.82 9.33
C GLY A 125 -3.48 -3.09 8.51
N LEU A 126 -2.41 -3.56 7.88
CA LEU A 126 -2.38 -4.83 7.12
C LEU A 126 -2.72 -6.04 8.03
N ALA A 127 -2.17 -6.08 9.25
CA ALA A 127 -2.48 -7.13 10.21
C ALA A 127 -3.97 -7.15 10.60
N LEU A 128 -4.57 -5.97 10.81
CA LEU A 128 -6.02 -5.84 11.06
C LEU A 128 -6.84 -6.32 9.85
N GLY A 129 -6.44 -5.97 8.64
CA GLY A 129 -7.07 -6.42 7.39
C GLY A 129 -7.03 -7.94 7.22
N LEU A 130 -5.87 -8.56 7.49
CA LEU A 130 -5.71 -10.02 7.45
C LEU A 130 -6.57 -10.72 8.53
N ALA A 131 -6.65 -10.13 9.72
CA ALA A 131 -7.52 -10.66 10.78
C ALA A 131 -9.01 -10.60 10.36
N ALA A 132 -9.44 -9.51 9.74
CA ALA A 132 -10.80 -9.34 9.24
C ALA A 132 -11.13 -10.27 8.05
N ALA A 133 -10.13 -10.60 7.22
CA ALA A 133 -10.29 -11.55 6.11
C ALA A 133 -10.53 -12.98 6.61
N GLY A 134 -10.21 -13.28 7.86
CA GLY A 134 -10.41 -14.56 8.51
C GLY A 134 -9.28 -15.57 8.26
N PRO A 135 -9.22 -16.65 9.06
CA PRO A 135 -8.06 -17.53 9.13
C PRO A 135 -7.74 -18.26 7.82
N VAL A 136 -8.75 -18.59 7.02
CA VAL A 136 -8.56 -19.30 5.74
C VAL A 136 -7.84 -18.42 4.72
N LEU A 137 -8.22 -17.16 4.58
CA LEU A 137 -7.57 -16.23 3.66
C LEU A 137 -6.22 -15.74 4.21
N ALA A 138 -6.17 -15.46 5.52
CA ALA A 138 -4.92 -15.06 6.17
C ALA A 138 -3.82 -16.13 6.06
N ALA A 139 -4.18 -17.42 6.05
CA ALA A 139 -3.23 -18.52 5.88
C ALA A 139 -2.54 -18.54 4.50
N LYS A 140 -3.08 -17.83 3.49
CA LYS A 140 -2.45 -17.66 2.17
C LYS A 140 -1.42 -16.53 2.15
N ALA A 141 -1.41 -15.67 3.17
CA ALA A 141 -0.61 -14.46 3.23
C ALA A 141 0.65 -14.66 4.06
N GLN A 142 1.78 -14.16 3.54
CA GLN A 142 3.01 -13.99 4.27
C GLN A 142 3.34 -12.50 4.33
N VAL A 143 3.47 -11.93 5.52
CA VAL A 143 3.91 -10.54 5.69
C VAL A 143 5.41 -10.52 5.96
N ILE A 144 6.14 -9.73 5.19
CA ILE A 144 7.59 -9.57 5.33
C ILE A 144 7.87 -8.09 5.56
N PRO A 145 8.10 -7.69 6.83
CA PRO A 145 8.50 -6.31 7.15
C PRO A 145 9.88 -5.99 6.59
N GLY A 146 10.07 -4.76 6.10
CA GLY A 146 11.38 -4.29 5.65
C GLY A 146 11.36 -3.64 4.29
N SER A 147 12.54 -3.34 3.76
CA SER A 147 12.71 -2.70 2.46
C SER A 147 12.35 -3.66 1.33
N ALA A 148 11.68 -3.15 0.30
CA ALA A 148 11.38 -3.93 -0.90
C ALA A 148 12.65 -4.37 -1.66
N ALA A 149 13.77 -3.67 -1.50
CA ALA A 149 15.06 -4.05 -2.06
C ALA A 149 15.56 -5.41 -1.51
N GLU A 150 15.28 -5.71 -0.24
CA GLU A 150 15.67 -6.97 0.40
C GLU A 150 14.89 -8.18 -0.15
N LEU A 151 13.75 -7.92 -0.79
CA LEU A 151 12.88 -8.94 -1.38
C LEU A 151 13.03 -9.08 -2.89
N ALA A 152 14.00 -8.42 -3.50
CA ALA A 152 14.17 -8.44 -4.95
C ALA A 152 14.25 -9.87 -5.52
N GLY A 153 15.00 -10.78 -4.88
CA GLY A 153 15.10 -12.19 -5.30
C GLY A 153 13.79 -12.97 -5.14
N PRO A 154 13.19 -13.01 -3.94
CA PRO A 154 11.91 -13.68 -3.71
C PRO A 154 10.76 -13.11 -4.55
N ALA A 155 10.73 -11.81 -4.82
CA ALA A 155 9.72 -11.19 -5.68
C ALA A 155 9.77 -11.71 -7.12
N CYS A 156 10.95 -12.05 -7.63
CA CYS A 156 11.07 -12.61 -8.97
C CYS A 156 10.67 -14.10 -9.04
N ALA A 157 10.48 -14.77 -7.90
CA ALA A 157 10.12 -16.20 -7.84
C ALA A 157 8.61 -16.45 -7.83
N VAL A 158 7.77 -15.39 -7.86
CA VAL A 158 6.31 -15.49 -7.93
C VAL A 158 5.81 -15.24 -9.36
N ASP A 159 4.54 -15.59 -9.62
CA ASP A 159 3.95 -15.38 -10.95
C ASP A 159 3.69 -13.90 -11.24
N VAL A 160 3.17 -13.18 -10.24
CA VAL A 160 2.77 -11.76 -10.36
C VAL A 160 3.39 -10.93 -9.26
N VAL A 161 3.98 -9.81 -9.64
CA VAL A 161 4.41 -8.75 -8.71
C VAL A 161 3.53 -7.53 -8.92
N ILE A 162 3.01 -6.97 -7.84
CA ILE A 162 2.43 -5.63 -7.78
C ILE A 162 3.40 -4.75 -7.00
N ALA A 163 3.69 -3.57 -7.50
CA ALA A 163 4.54 -2.60 -6.81
C ALA A 163 3.91 -1.21 -6.88
N ASP A 164 3.70 -0.59 -5.71
CA ASP A 164 3.20 0.78 -5.56
C ASP A 164 4.23 1.63 -4.77
N PRO A 165 5.38 1.97 -5.38
CA PRO A 165 6.46 2.66 -4.71
C PRO A 165 6.12 4.11 -4.38
N PRO A 166 6.86 4.74 -3.44
CA PRO A 166 6.74 6.17 -3.17
C PRO A 166 7.14 7.01 -4.40
N ARG A 167 6.90 8.32 -4.36
CA ARG A 167 7.14 9.28 -5.47
C ARG A 167 8.52 9.20 -6.13
N ARG A 168 9.54 8.73 -5.40
CA ARG A 168 10.90 8.53 -5.96
C ARG A 168 10.99 7.35 -6.93
N GLY A 169 9.99 6.47 -6.92
CA GLY A 169 9.95 5.23 -7.70
C GLY A 169 10.52 4.02 -6.94
N LEU A 170 10.70 2.95 -7.69
CA LEU A 170 11.28 1.69 -7.22
C LEU A 170 12.73 1.90 -6.71
N ASP A 171 13.10 1.12 -5.70
CA ASP A 171 14.50 1.01 -5.32
C ASP A 171 15.35 0.58 -6.52
N PRO A 172 16.52 1.20 -6.78
CA PRO A 172 17.34 0.88 -7.94
C PRO A 172 17.77 -0.59 -8.03
N GLN A 173 18.05 -1.24 -6.90
CA GLN A 173 18.43 -2.65 -6.87
C GLN A 173 17.23 -3.54 -7.22
N LEU A 174 16.05 -3.23 -6.69
CA LEU A 174 14.80 -3.93 -7.03
C LEU A 174 14.48 -3.77 -8.52
N LEU A 175 14.55 -2.54 -9.05
CA LEU A 175 14.31 -2.25 -10.47
C LEU A 175 15.24 -3.05 -11.38
N ALA A 176 16.54 -3.08 -11.07
CA ALA A 176 17.50 -3.85 -11.83
C ALA A 176 17.21 -5.36 -11.78
N THR A 177 16.85 -5.88 -10.61
CA THR A 177 16.51 -7.30 -10.44
C THR A 177 15.26 -7.68 -11.23
N LEU A 178 14.20 -6.87 -11.17
CA LEU A 178 12.97 -7.07 -11.94
C LEU A 178 13.22 -6.99 -13.46
N ALA A 179 14.14 -6.14 -13.91
CA ALA A 179 14.49 -6.04 -15.34
C ALA A 179 15.29 -7.26 -15.84
N LEU A 180 16.16 -7.85 -15.00
CA LEU A 180 17.03 -8.97 -15.36
C LEU A 180 16.36 -10.33 -15.21
N GLY A 181 15.51 -10.52 -14.20
CA GLY A 181 14.79 -11.74 -13.89
C GLY A 181 13.33 -11.45 -13.57
N PRO A 182 12.52 -11.01 -14.55
CA PRO A 182 11.16 -10.57 -14.27
C PRO A 182 10.25 -11.72 -13.86
N PRO A 183 9.19 -11.43 -13.05
CA PRO A 183 8.06 -12.32 -12.89
C PRO A 183 7.31 -12.49 -14.23
N ARG A 184 6.38 -13.41 -14.29
CA ARG A 184 5.52 -13.57 -15.47
C ARG A 184 4.74 -12.30 -15.79
N ARG A 185 4.33 -11.56 -14.72
CA ARG A 185 3.65 -10.25 -14.81
C ARG A 185 4.11 -9.32 -13.72
N LEU A 186 4.38 -8.07 -14.07
CA LEU A 186 4.61 -6.97 -13.16
C LEU A 186 3.52 -5.92 -13.37
N VAL A 187 2.83 -5.55 -12.30
CA VAL A 187 1.91 -4.39 -12.27
C VAL A 187 2.60 -3.29 -11.47
N LEU A 188 2.94 -2.21 -12.14
CA LEU A 188 3.56 -1.03 -11.53
C LEU A 188 2.53 0.08 -11.40
N VAL A 189 2.30 0.54 -10.18
CA VAL A 189 1.51 1.73 -9.85
C VAL A 189 2.48 2.86 -9.56
N SER A 190 2.22 4.07 -10.01
CA SER A 190 3.11 5.20 -9.79
C SER A 190 2.35 6.52 -9.74
N CYS A 191 2.56 7.28 -8.66
CA CYS A 191 2.03 8.63 -8.49
C CYS A 191 2.92 9.72 -9.12
N ASN A 192 3.97 9.33 -9.86
CA ASN A 192 4.90 10.23 -10.52
C ASN A 192 5.18 9.76 -11.95
N LEU A 193 4.69 10.50 -12.93
CA LEU A 193 4.79 10.16 -14.34
C LEU A 193 6.25 10.08 -14.84
N ASP A 194 7.13 10.94 -14.34
CA ASP A 194 8.57 10.91 -14.72
C ASP A 194 9.25 9.66 -14.14
N ALA A 195 8.92 9.29 -12.90
CA ALA A 195 9.41 8.04 -12.30
C ALA A 195 8.92 6.83 -13.10
N PHE A 196 7.62 6.77 -13.38
CA PHE A 196 7.04 5.71 -14.21
C PHE A 196 7.74 5.58 -15.58
N HIS A 197 7.96 6.70 -16.26
CA HIS A 197 8.62 6.70 -17.58
C HIS A 197 10.06 6.15 -17.50
N ARG A 198 10.84 6.58 -16.51
CA ARG A 198 12.21 6.07 -16.31
C ARG A 198 12.23 4.57 -16.02
N GLU A 199 11.36 4.11 -15.13
CA GLU A 199 11.27 2.70 -14.74
C GLU A 199 10.76 1.82 -15.87
N ALA A 200 9.72 2.24 -16.58
CA ALA A 200 9.22 1.54 -17.76
C ALA A 200 10.28 1.41 -18.86
N THR A 201 11.13 2.43 -19.02
CA THR A 201 12.26 2.38 -19.96
C THR A 201 13.28 1.31 -19.53
N VAL A 202 13.68 1.28 -18.25
CA VAL A 202 14.62 0.28 -17.73
C VAL A 202 14.04 -1.13 -17.82
N LEU A 203 12.80 -1.32 -17.38
CA LEU A 203 12.12 -2.63 -17.39
C LEU A 203 12.03 -3.23 -18.81
N ARG A 204 11.87 -2.38 -19.82
CA ARG A 204 11.76 -2.82 -21.22
C ARG A 204 13.09 -2.95 -21.96
N ALA A 205 14.16 -2.29 -21.47
CA ALA A 205 15.44 -2.20 -22.19
C ALA A 205 16.07 -3.56 -22.52
N GLY A 206 15.90 -4.56 -21.63
CA GLY A 206 16.41 -5.94 -21.84
C GLY A 206 15.53 -6.82 -22.73
N GLY A 207 14.39 -6.32 -23.23
CA GLY A 207 13.45 -7.08 -24.07
C GLY A 207 12.73 -8.22 -23.33
N ARG A 208 12.95 -8.38 -22.02
CA ARG A 208 12.36 -9.46 -21.20
C ARG A 208 10.96 -9.14 -20.70
N LEU A 209 10.60 -7.86 -20.64
CA LEU A 209 9.27 -7.37 -20.28
C LEU A 209 8.71 -6.49 -21.40
N ARG A 210 7.43 -6.65 -21.67
CA ARG A 210 6.67 -5.80 -22.59
C ARG A 210 5.52 -5.13 -21.85
N LEU A 211 5.38 -3.81 -21.99
CA LEU A 211 4.19 -3.08 -21.51
C LEU A 211 2.99 -3.50 -22.37
N THR A 212 2.01 -4.15 -21.76
CA THR A 212 0.84 -4.74 -22.43
C THR A 212 -0.45 -3.98 -22.15
N ALA A 213 -0.51 -3.25 -21.02
CA ALA A 213 -1.64 -2.37 -20.71
C ALA A 213 -1.17 -1.16 -19.91
N LEU A 214 -1.90 -0.06 -20.06
CA LEU A 214 -1.68 1.21 -19.37
C LEU A 214 -3.03 1.78 -18.97
N ALA A 215 -3.13 2.29 -17.73
CA ALA A 215 -4.28 3.05 -17.25
C ALA A 215 -3.81 4.25 -16.44
N ALA A 216 -4.67 5.27 -16.31
CA ALA A 216 -4.36 6.46 -15.54
C ALA A 216 -5.60 6.93 -14.77
N PHE A 217 -5.38 7.42 -13.54
CA PHE A 217 -6.42 7.86 -12.61
C PHE A 217 -6.08 9.22 -12.00
N ALA A 218 -6.95 10.21 -12.15
CA ALA A 218 -6.79 11.54 -11.56
C ALA A 218 -7.36 11.55 -10.13
N LEU A 219 -6.65 10.92 -9.18
CA LEU A 219 -7.07 10.82 -7.77
C LEU A 219 -7.17 12.18 -7.08
N PHE A 220 -6.44 13.17 -7.56
CA PHE A 220 -6.39 14.52 -7.03
C PHE A 220 -6.97 15.52 -8.07
N PRO A 221 -8.30 15.73 -8.10
CA PRO A 221 -8.93 16.66 -9.02
C PRO A 221 -8.34 18.08 -8.93
N HIS A 222 -8.26 18.79 -10.05
CA HIS A 222 -7.70 20.13 -10.15
C HIS A 222 -6.18 20.23 -9.89
N THR A 223 -5.47 19.11 -9.94
CA THR A 223 -4.01 19.06 -9.90
C THR A 223 -3.46 18.33 -11.13
N GLU A 224 -2.16 18.43 -11.36
CA GLU A 224 -1.44 17.66 -12.39
C GLU A 224 -1.08 16.24 -11.96
N HIS A 225 -1.43 15.86 -10.73
CA HIS A 225 -1.09 14.55 -10.19
C HIS A 225 -2.01 13.46 -10.75
N VAL A 226 -1.39 12.48 -11.38
CA VAL A 226 -2.04 11.32 -11.99
C VAL A 226 -1.37 10.06 -11.46
N GLU A 227 -2.18 9.11 -11.03
CA GLU A 227 -1.72 7.74 -10.76
C GLU A 227 -1.68 6.97 -12.08
N VAL A 228 -0.53 6.43 -12.43
CA VAL A 228 -0.33 5.64 -13.65
C VAL A 228 -0.13 4.18 -13.29
N LEU A 229 -0.84 3.31 -13.97
CA LEU A 229 -0.72 1.87 -13.84
C LEU A 229 -0.14 1.29 -15.13
N GLY A 230 0.93 0.53 -15.02
CA GLY A 230 1.51 -0.24 -16.14
C GLY A 230 1.45 -1.73 -15.87
N CYS A 231 0.92 -2.50 -16.81
CA CYS A 231 0.99 -3.95 -16.80
C CYS A 231 2.10 -4.39 -17.76
N PHE A 232 3.08 -5.10 -17.23
CA PHE A 232 4.20 -5.62 -18.00
C PHE A 232 4.16 -7.15 -17.96
N ASP A 233 4.18 -7.77 -19.12
CA ASP A 233 4.25 -9.23 -19.25
C ASP A 233 5.65 -9.67 -19.70
N ALA A 234 6.13 -10.77 -19.10
CA ALA A 234 7.35 -11.39 -19.57
C ALA A 234 7.21 -11.83 -21.04
N THR A 235 8.21 -11.55 -21.83
CA THR A 235 8.30 -12.07 -23.19
C THR A 235 8.67 -13.57 -23.14
N ALA A 236 8.09 -14.35 -24.03
CA ALA A 236 8.53 -15.75 -24.19
C ALA A 236 10.03 -15.77 -24.50
N ALA A 237 10.77 -16.63 -23.81
CA ALA A 237 12.19 -16.88 -24.07
C ALA A 237 12.39 -17.54 -25.42
#